data_ebcfad2ecace8773e281725f386f7321
#
_entry.id   ebcfad2ecace8773e281725f386f7321
#
_cell.length_a   1.000
_cell.length_b   1.000
_cell.length_c   1.000
_cell.angle_alpha   90.00
_cell.angle_beta   90.00
_cell.angle_gamma   90.00
#
_symmetry.space_group_name_H-M   'P 1'
#
loop_
_entity.id
_entity.type
_entity.pdbx_description
1 polymer ?
#
loop_
_entity_poly.entity_id
_entity_poly.type
_entity_poly.pdbx_seq_one_letter_code
_entity_poly.pdbx_strand_id
1 'polypeptide(L)'
;MALVEFKHVEKYYGDYHALRDINLRFEKGQVVVLLGPSGSGKSTLIRTINGLEAVDKGSLLVNGHQVAGASQKDLVPLRKEVGMVFQHFNLYPHKTVLENVTLAPVRVLGIDKKEAEKTAQKYLEFVNMWDKKDSYPSMLSGGQKQRIAI
;
A
#
# COMPACT_ATOMS: atom_id res chain seq x y z
N MET A 1 6.90 -21.04 -4.51
CA MET A 1 5.46 -20.81 -4.28
C MET A 1 5.19 -19.35 -4.60
N ALA A 2 4.23 -19.07 -5.48
CA ALA A 2 3.96 -17.69 -5.89
C ALA A 2 3.59 -16.82 -4.67
N LEU A 3 4.16 -15.62 -4.61
CA LEU A 3 3.80 -14.60 -3.63
C LEU A 3 2.48 -13.92 -4.02
N VAL A 4 2.32 -13.66 -5.32
CA VAL A 4 1.09 -13.09 -5.90
C VAL A 4 0.71 -13.89 -7.14
N GLU A 5 -0.54 -14.32 -7.26
CA GLU A 5 -1.04 -15.05 -8.40
C GLU A 5 -2.40 -14.53 -8.84
N PHE A 6 -2.46 -14.03 -10.08
CA PHE A 6 -3.69 -13.62 -10.77
C PHE A 6 -4.08 -14.73 -11.75
N LYS A 7 -5.34 -15.14 -11.73
CA LYS A 7 -5.91 -16.12 -12.69
C LYS A 7 -7.24 -15.56 -13.22
N HIS A 8 -7.25 -15.26 -14.52
CA HIS A 8 -8.42 -14.77 -15.26
C HIS A 8 -9.10 -13.58 -14.55
N VAL A 9 -8.28 -12.66 -14.01
CA VAL A 9 -8.80 -11.52 -13.23
C VAL A 9 -9.36 -10.46 -14.15
N GLU A 10 -10.61 -10.08 -13.86
CA GLU A 10 -11.37 -9.04 -14.54
C GLU A 10 -11.74 -7.92 -13.56
N LYS A 11 -11.68 -6.69 -14.05
CA LYS A 11 -12.14 -5.51 -13.31
C LYS A 11 -12.91 -4.56 -14.22
N TYR A 12 -14.09 -4.15 -13.75
CA TYR A 12 -14.96 -3.22 -14.45
C TYR A 12 -15.24 -1.97 -13.61
N TYR A 13 -15.41 -0.84 -14.27
CA TYR A 13 -15.94 0.40 -13.72
C TYR A 13 -17.15 0.82 -14.60
N GLY A 14 -18.34 0.41 -14.21
CA GLY A 14 -19.51 0.49 -15.10
C GLY A 14 -19.24 -0.30 -16.39
N ASP A 15 -19.36 0.36 -17.54
CA ASP A 15 -19.09 -0.25 -18.86
C ASP A 15 -17.59 -0.29 -19.22
N TYR A 16 -16.75 0.36 -18.44
CA TYR A 16 -15.31 0.39 -18.71
C TYR A 16 -14.60 -0.86 -18.17
N HIS A 17 -14.03 -1.68 -19.06
CA HIS A 17 -13.29 -2.89 -18.74
C HIS A 17 -11.82 -2.56 -18.47
N ALA A 18 -11.46 -2.34 -17.21
CA ALA A 18 -10.16 -1.84 -16.78
C ALA A 18 -9.06 -2.90 -16.73
N LEU A 19 -9.39 -4.11 -16.26
CA LEU A 19 -8.49 -5.27 -16.27
C LEU A 19 -9.15 -6.40 -17.06
N ARG A 20 -8.45 -6.94 -18.05
CA ARG A 20 -8.99 -7.93 -18.99
C ARG A 20 -8.16 -9.19 -18.95
N ASP A 21 -8.74 -10.27 -18.46
CA ASP A 21 -8.14 -11.61 -18.41
C ASP A 21 -6.69 -11.60 -17.89
N ILE A 22 -6.47 -10.95 -16.74
CA ILE A 22 -5.13 -10.80 -16.16
C ILE A 22 -4.68 -12.16 -15.61
N ASN A 23 -3.58 -12.66 -16.16
CA ASN A 23 -2.91 -13.89 -15.74
C ASN A 23 -1.44 -13.54 -15.46
N LEU A 24 -1.08 -13.37 -14.17
CA LEU A 24 0.25 -12.96 -13.73
C LEU A 24 0.67 -13.75 -12.49
N ARG A 25 1.97 -13.97 -12.37
CA ARG A 25 2.55 -14.64 -11.22
C ARG A 25 3.83 -13.95 -10.80
N PHE A 26 3.95 -13.64 -9.51
CA PHE A 26 5.15 -13.03 -8.92
C PHE A 26 5.67 -13.93 -7.82
N GLU A 27 6.98 -14.16 -7.81
CA GLU A 27 7.67 -14.94 -6.79
C GLU A 27 8.28 -13.99 -5.73
N LYS A 28 8.54 -14.55 -4.56
CA LYS A 28 9.21 -13.80 -3.48
C LYS A 28 10.58 -13.31 -3.92
N GLY A 29 10.90 -12.05 -3.62
CA GLY A 29 12.17 -11.41 -3.93
C GLY A 29 12.25 -10.80 -5.33
N GLN A 30 11.21 -10.92 -6.17
CA GLN A 30 11.18 -10.27 -7.47
C GLN A 30 10.88 -8.76 -7.33
N VAL A 31 11.53 -7.98 -8.19
CA VAL A 31 11.16 -6.58 -8.47
C VAL A 31 10.44 -6.56 -9.81
N VAL A 32 9.19 -6.12 -9.80
CA VAL A 32 8.33 -6.08 -10.99
C VAL A 32 7.97 -4.64 -11.32
N VAL A 33 8.13 -4.26 -12.60
CA VAL A 33 7.78 -2.93 -13.10
C VAL A 33 6.62 -3.05 -14.07
N LEU A 34 5.56 -2.25 -13.84
CA LEU A 34 4.42 -2.13 -14.75
C LEU A 34 4.60 -0.90 -15.64
N LEU A 35 4.70 -1.13 -16.95
CA LEU A 35 4.83 -0.09 -17.95
C LEU A 35 3.55 0.01 -18.80
N GLY A 36 3.22 1.19 -19.25
CA GLY A 36 2.07 1.43 -20.11
C GLY A 36 1.56 2.87 -20.03
N PRO A 37 0.70 3.31 -20.98
CA PRO A 37 0.16 4.65 -21.03
C PRO A 37 -0.75 4.96 -19.83
N SER A 38 -1.09 6.25 -19.65
CA SER A 38 -2.10 6.64 -18.66
C SER A 38 -3.44 5.96 -18.98
N GLY A 39 -4.17 5.51 -17.95
CA GLY A 39 -5.44 4.80 -18.11
C GLY A 39 -5.34 3.31 -18.46
N SER A 40 -4.13 2.73 -18.60
CA SER A 40 -3.98 1.30 -18.95
C SER A 40 -4.21 0.30 -17.78
N GLY A 41 -4.77 0.74 -16.66
CA GLY A 41 -5.13 -0.15 -15.55
C GLY A 41 -4.01 -0.45 -14.55
N LYS A 42 -2.79 0.09 -14.69
CA LYS A 42 -1.64 -0.18 -13.78
C LYS A 42 -1.96 0.06 -12.31
N SER A 43 -2.51 1.22 -12.00
CA SER A 43 -2.88 1.57 -10.60
C SER A 43 -4.02 0.70 -10.09
N THR A 44 -4.96 0.34 -10.95
CA THR A 44 -6.04 -0.59 -10.62
C THR A 44 -5.46 -1.96 -10.27
N LEU A 45 -4.58 -2.50 -11.12
CA LEU A 45 -3.92 -3.78 -10.89
C LEU A 45 -3.17 -3.82 -9.55
N ILE A 46 -2.35 -2.79 -9.25
CA ILE A 46 -1.62 -2.72 -7.98
C ILE A 46 -2.58 -2.67 -6.79
N ARG A 47 -3.68 -1.90 -6.89
CA ARG A 47 -4.65 -1.75 -5.80
C ARG A 47 -5.48 -3.01 -5.55
N THR A 48 -5.61 -3.92 -6.51
CA THR A 48 -6.25 -5.21 -6.27
C THR A 48 -5.41 -6.09 -5.34
N ILE A 49 -4.07 -5.99 -5.36
CA ILE A 49 -3.17 -6.85 -4.56
C ILE A 49 -3.42 -6.71 -3.06
N ASN A 50 -3.73 -5.51 -2.57
CA ASN A 50 -4.06 -5.28 -1.15
C ASN A 50 -5.57 -5.12 -0.89
N GLY A 51 -6.40 -5.43 -1.89
CA GLY A 51 -7.86 -5.36 -1.81
C GLY A 51 -8.41 -3.95 -1.66
N LEU A 52 -7.67 -2.90 -2.05
CA LEU A 52 -8.20 -1.53 -2.17
C LEU A 52 -9.15 -1.40 -3.35
N GLU A 53 -8.93 -2.20 -4.40
CA GLU A 53 -9.88 -2.39 -5.51
C GLU A 53 -10.38 -3.83 -5.48
N ALA A 54 -11.69 -4.00 -5.56
CA ALA A 54 -12.28 -5.33 -5.64
C ALA A 54 -12.06 -5.95 -7.03
N VAL A 55 -11.84 -7.25 -7.07
CA VAL A 55 -11.82 -8.07 -8.30
C VAL A 55 -13.25 -8.49 -8.60
N ASP A 56 -13.70 -8.33 -9.85
CA ASP A 56 -15.08 -8.66 -10.25
C ASP A 56 -15.20 -10.11 -10.72
N LYS A 57 -14.16 -10.68 -11.38
CA LYS A 57 -14.09 -12.09 -11.77
C LYS A 57 -12.67 -12.61 -11.66
N GLY A 58 -12.53 -13.93 -11.66
CA GLY A 58 -11.25 -14.61 -11.56
C GLY A 58 -10.81 -14.87 -10.13
N SER A 59 -9.54 -15.21 -9.96
CA SER A 59 -8.93 -15.49 -8.66
C SER A 59 -7.68 -14.66 -8.46
N LEU A 60 -7.50 -14.13 -7.25
CA LEU A 60 -6.31 -13.42 -6.83
C LEU A 60 -5.88 -13.95 -5.47
N LEU A 61 -4.70 -14.55 -5.44
CA LEU A 61 -4.02 -15.01 -4.22
C LEU A 61 -2.80 -14.12 -3.95
N VAL A 62 -2.65 -13.64 -2.72
CA VAL A 62 -1.53 -12.84 -2.27
C VAL A 62 -1.02 -13.38 -0.94
N ASN A 63 0.21 -13.85 -0.91
CA ASN A 63 0.83 -14.49 0.26
C ASN A 63 -0.07 -15.54 0.94
N GLY A 64 -0.78 -16.35 0.14
CA GLY A 64 -1.73 -17.37 0.63
C GLY A 64 -3.13 -16.84 0.99
N HIS A 65 -3.36 -15.52 0.99
CA HIS A 65 -4.67 -14.92 1.21
C HIS A 65 -5.48 -14.85 -0.09
N GLN A 66 -6.71 -15.33 -0.06
CA GLN A 66 -7.67 -15.12 -1.17
C GLN A 66 -8.18 -13.68 -1.11
N VAL A 67 -7.94 -12.91 -2.17
CA VAL A 67 -8.34 -11.49 -2.24
C VAL A 67 -9.63 -11.31 -3.02
N ALA A 68 -9.78 -12.03 -4.14
CA ALA A 68 -11.01 -11.99 -4.94
C ALA A 68 -12.19 -12.50 -4.11
N GLY A 69 -13.24 -11.68 -3.97
CA GLY A 69 -14.44 -11.99 -3.19
C GLY A 69 -14.30 -11.87 -1.67
N ALA A 70 -13.12 -11.51 -1.15
CA ALA A 70 -12.88 -11.37 0.28
C ALA A 70 -13.65 -10.17 0.88
N SER A 71 -14.17 -10.33 2.09
CA SER A 71 -14.74 -9.21 2.83
C SER A 71 -13.67 -8.26 3.36
N GLN A 72 -14.07 -7.04 3.75
CA GLN A 72 -13.11 -6.08 4.33
C GLN A 72 -12.43 -6.61 5.60
N LYS A 73 -13.11 -7.46 6.36
CA LYS A 73 -12.55 -8.10 7.57
C LYS A 73 -11.48 -9.13 7.22
N ASP A 74 -11.72 -9.91 6.16
CA ASP A 74 -10.80 -10.97 5.72
C ASP A 74 -9.52 -10.37 5.12
N LEU A 75 -9.55 -9.12 4.64
CA LEU A 75 -8.40 -8.40 4.10
C LEU A 75 -7.51 -7.74 5.18
N VAL A 76 -7.95 -7.68 6.44
CA VAL A 76 -7.16 -7.07 7.52
C VAL A 76 -5.80 -7.75 7.73
N PRO A 77 -5.70 -9.10 7.80
CA PRO A 77 -4.40 -9.77 7.91
C PRO A 77 -3.47 -9.45 6.72
N LEU A 78 -3.99 -9.54 5.50
CA LEU A 78 -3.24 -9.23 4.29
C LEU A 78 -2.66 -7.81 4.32
N ARG A 79 -3.46 -6.80 4.71
CA ARG A 79 -3.02 -5.39 4.75
C ARG A 79 -1.97 -5.10 5.81
N LYS A 80 -1.77 -5.98 6.79
CA LYS A 80 -0.64 -5.92 7.73
C LYS A 80 0.68 -6.37 7.10
N GLU A 81 0.60 -7.20 6.05
CA GLU A 81 1.76 -7.79 5.36
C GLU A 81 2.12 -7.04 4.08
N VAL A 82 1.14 -6.38 3.44
CA VAL A 82 1.31 -5.68 2.15
C VAL A 82 1.27 -4.17 2.35
N GLY A 83 2.43 -3.54 2.34
CA GLY A 83 2.54 -2.08 2.33
C GLY A 83 2.22 -1.50 0.95
N MET A 84 1.69 -0.27 0.92
CA MET A 84 1.47 0.48 -0.31
C MET A 84 1.89 1.94 -0.16
N VAL A 85 2.74 2.39 -1.08
CA VAL A 85 3.12 3.80 -1.19
C VAL A 85 2.26 4.46 -2.27
N PHE A 86 1.53 5.50 -1.89
CA PHE A 86 0.59 6.19 -2.77
C PHE A 86 1.26 7.37 -3.50
N GLN A 87 0.80 7.68 -4.69
CA GLN A 87 1.27 8.83 -5.47
C GLN A 87 0.95 10.17 -4.78
N HIS A 88 -0.13 10.25 -4.01
CA HIS A 88 -0.58 11.45 -3.28
C HIS A 88 -0.19 11.43 -1.79
N PHE A 89 0.83 10.66 -1.41
CA PHE A 89 1.42 10.55 -0.08
C PHE A 89 0.46 9.99 0.99
N ASN A 90 -0.81 10.39 1.01
CA ASN A 90 -1.87 9.99 1.95
C ASN A 90 -1.52 10.18 3.44
N LEU A 91 -0.76 11.23 3.74
CA LEU A 91 -0.49 11.62 5.12
C LEU A 91 -1.73 12.27 5.75
N TYR A 92 -2.00 11.96 7.02
CA TYR A 92 -3.06 12.59 7.80
C TYR A 92 -2.71 14.05 8.08
N PRO A 93 -3.46 15.03 7.54
CA PRO A 93 -3.09 16.44 7.58
C PRO A 93 -3.11 17.04 8.99
N HIS A 94 -3.90 16.46 9.89
CA HIS A 94 -4.06 16.86 11.29
C HIS A 94 -3.09 16.17 12.26
N LYS A 95 -2.14 15.41 11.75
CA LYS A 95 -1.11 14.70 12.52
C LYS A 95 0.26 15.19 12.13
N THR A 96 1.18 15.21 13.09
CA THR A 96 2.60 15.47 12.82
C THR A 96 3.24 14.35 12.01
N VAL A 97 4.44 14.56 11.52
CA VAL A 97 5.23 13.51 10.83
C VAL A 97 5.39 12.29 11.73
N LEU A 98 5.82 12.49 12.97
CA LEU A 98 6.02 11.38 13.92
C LEU A 98 4.72 10.62 14.18
N GLU A 99 3.60 11.33 14.37
CA GLU A 99 2.29 10.71 14.56
C GLU A 99 1.81 9.95 13.33
N ASN A 100 2.09 10.43 12.11
CA ASN A 100 1.77 9.74 10.88
C ASN A 100 2.51 8.40 10.79
N VAL A 101 3.82 8.41 11.07
CA VAL A 101 4.67 7.21 10.96
C VAL A 101 4.36 6.19 12.06
N THR A 102 4.04 6.64 13.28
CA THR A 102 3.78 5.74 14.41
C THR A 102 2.33 5.25 14.50
N LEU A 103 1.40 5.83 13.76
CA LEU A 103 -0.03 5.53 13.88
C LEU A 103 -0.34 4.04 13.67
N ALA A 104 0.10 3.48 12.55
CA ALA A 104 -0.17 2.07 12.22
C ALA A 104 0.57 1.09 13.14
N PRO A 105 1.87 1.25 13.44
CA PRO A 105 2.56 0.42 14.43
C PRO A 105 1.83 0.34 15.77
N VAL A 106 1.39 1.49 16.29
CA VAL A 106 0.72 1.54 17.61
C VAL A 106 -0.72 1.01 17.52
N ARG A 107 -1.52 1.47 16.55
CA ARG A 107 -2.96 1.19 16.51
C ARG A 107 -3.31 -0.15 15.88
N VAL A 108 -2.52 -0.61 14.91
CA VAL A 108 -2.81 -1.82 14.13
C VAL A 108 -1.97 -3.01 14.58
N LEU A 109 -0.67 -2.76 14.87
CA LEU A 109 0.25 -3.82 15.29
C LEU A 109 0.35 -3.97 16.80
N GLY A 110 -0.19 -3.02 17.59
CA GLY A 110 -0.16 -3.05 19.05
C GLY A 110 1.22 -2.82 19.65
N ILE A 111 2.15 -2.24 18.89
CA ILE A 111 3.51 -1.93 19.37
C ILE A 111 3.44 -0.81 20.41
N ASP A 112 4.22 -0.94 21.48
CA ASP A 112 4.34 0.12 22.49
C ASP A 112 4.76 1.45 21.85
N LYS A 113 4.19 2.55 22.33
CA LYS A 113 4.40 3.88 21.75
C LYS A 113 5.88 4.28 21.72
N LYS A 114 6.63 4.03 22.81
CA LYS A 114 8.05 4.39 22.88
C LYS A 114 8.90 3.56 21.91
N GLU A 115 8.56 2.28 21.73
CA GLU A 115 9.21 1.42 20.76
C GLU A 115 8.90 1.86 19.33
N ALA A 116 7.65 2.19 19.04
CA ALA A 116 7.24 2.72 17.75
C ALA A 116 7.95 4.05 17.43
N GLU A 117 8.07 4.97 18.40
CA GLU A 117 8.79 6.24 18.25
C GLU A 117 10.29 6.02 18.00
N LYS A 118 10.92 5.09 18.71
CA LYS A 118 12.34 4.74 18.50
C LYS A 118 12.57 4.19 17.08
N THR A 119 11.67 3.33 16.62
CA THR A 119 11.74 2.78 15.26
C THR A 119 11.50 3.87 14.22
N ALA A 120 10.51 4.74 14.45
CA ALA A 120 10.21 5.88 13.57
C ALA A 120 11.40 6.84 13.49
N GLN A 121 12.10 7.12 14.61
CA GLN A 121 13.30 7.94 14.61
C GLN A 121 14.34 7.38 13.64
N LYS A 122 14.66 6.09 13.76
CA LYS A 122 15.65 5.43 12.87
C LYS A 122 15.32 5.63 11.39
N TYR A 123 14.06 5.44 10.99
CA TYR A 123 13.65 5.57 9.59
C TYR A 123 13.58 7.03 9.13
N LEU A 124 13.11 7.94 9.99
CA LEU A 124 13.10 9.36 9.67
C LEU A 124 14.52 9.95 9.55
N GLU A 125 15.47 9.48 10.36
CA GLU A 125 16.89 9.82 10.21
C GLU A 125 17.45 9.29 8.88
N PHE A 126 17.13 8.05 8.51
CA PHE A 126 17.57 7.44 7.25
C PHE A 126 17.11 8.22 6.01
N VAL A 127 15.92 8.82 6.06
CA VAL A 127 15.41 9.66 4.96
C VAL A 127 15.66 11.16 5.15
N ASN A 128 16.48 11.57 6.16
CA ASN A 128 16.77 12.94 6.52
C ASN A 128 15.52 13.79 6.79
N MET A 129 14.61 13.27 7.62
CA MET A 129 13.36 13.91 7.98
C MET A 129 13.11 14.00 9.49
N TRP A 130 14.08 13.59 10.33
CA TRP A 130 13.90 13.62 11.78
C TRP A 130 13.73 15.04 12.35
N ASP A 131 14.41 16.03 11.78
CA ASP A 131 14.26 17.45 12.13
C ASP A 131 12.85 18.00 11.90
N LYS A 132 12.03 17.31 11.09
CA LYS A 132 10.64 17.65 10.78
C LYS A 132 9.61 16.80 11.54
N LYS A 133 10.02 15.99 12.51
CA LYS A 133 9.15 15.03 13.22
C LYS A 133 7.89 15.67 13.82
N ASP A 134 7.97 16.93 14.25
CA ASP A 134 6.88 17.70 14.87
C ASP A 134 6.13 18.59 13.85
N SER A 135 6.54 18.61 12.58
CA SER A 135 5.89 19.39 11.53
C SER A 135 4.63 18.70 11.02
N TYR A 136 3.66 19.48 10.56
CA TYR A 136 2.46 18.98 9.89
C TYR A 136 2.69 18.85 8.37
N PRO A 137 1.95 17.97 7.68
CA PRO A 137 2.08 17.79 6.22
C PRO A 137 1.94 19.08 5.42
N SER A 138 1.12 20.03 5.85
CA SER A 138 0.96 21.34 5.20
C SER A 138 2.25 22.17 5.15
N MET A 139 3.18 21.92 6.08
CA MET A 139 4.46 22.63 6.21
C MET A 139 5.58 22.00 5.40
N LEU A 140 5.30 20.92 4.64
CA LEU A 140 6.30 20.11 3.95
C LEU A 140 6.19 20.25 2.44
N SER A 141 7.33 20.24 1.76
CA SER A 141 7.39 20.12 0.30
C SER A 141 6.91 18.75 -0.18
N GLY A 142 6.55 18.64 -1.48
CA GLY A 142 6.15 17.36 -2.06
C GLY A 142 7.19 16.25 -1.90
N GLY A 143 8.46 16.56 -2.13
CA GLY A 143 9.57 15.60 -1.94
C GLY A 143 9.77 15.18 -0.48
N GLN A 144 9.51 16.09 0.49
CA GLN A 144 9.53 15.75 1.92
C GLN A 144 8.37 14.82 2.28
N LYS A 145 7.15 15.12 1.82
CA LYS A 145 5.98 14.23 2.00
C LYS A 145 6.21 12.84 1.41
N GLN A 146 6.85 12.76 0.24
CA GLN A 146 7.16 11.47 -0.40
C GLN A 146 8.12 10.64 0.45
N ARG A 147 9.18 11.24 0.99
CA ARG A 147 10.13 10.54 1.87
C ARG A 147 9.50 10.04 3.17
N ILE A 148 8.50 10.75 3.69
CA ILE A 148 7.76 10.34 4.89
C ILE A 148 6.76 9.22 4.57
N ALA A 149 6.21 9.20 3.35
CA ALA A 149 5.21 8.21 2.92
C ALA A 149 5.80 6.84 2.52
N ILE A 150 7.13 6.76 2.37
CA ILE A 150 7.87 5.51 2.07
C ILE A 150 8.15 4.75 3.37
#